data_a41078c3ed0c1a366c33674ae4f6e857
#
_entry.id   a41078c3ed0c1a366c33674ae4f6e857
#
_cell.length_a   1.000
_cell.length_b   1.000
_cell.length_c   1.000
_cell.angle_alpha   90.00
_cell.angle_beta   90.00
_cell.angle_gamma   90.00
#
_symmetry.space_group_name_H-M   'P 1'
#
loop_
_entity.id
_entity.type
_entity.pdbx_description
1 polymer ?
#
loop_
_entity_poly.entity_id
_entity_poly.type
_entity_poly.pdbx_seq_one_letter_code
_entity_poly.pdbx_strand_id
1 'polypeptide(L)'
;MKAKIINGVCLIIDYDYEINILRGTYNNLLIQNSVDDDTINSILVKQEKSRTVSDLQKIIKRKEIDDWYEDKKKEYDDYKDLIVKSYKGNQSQYTYLNPVFTDSGNNIVQTYEEVLSRQLLREAISELKSNLSSTDYRIIKTYEAKINNEDAPYSSDRMDEVMEERKNYRKKINELELLLDKAK
;
A
#
# COMPACT_ATOMS: atom_id res chain seq x y z
N MET A 1 10.27 -9.99 7.40
CA MET A 1 9.83 -8.58 7.24
C MET A 1 9.75 -7.93 8.60
N LYS A 2 10.30 -6.74 8.75
CA LYS A 2 10.18 -5.92 9.96
C LYS A 2 9.59 -4.56 9.61
N ALA A 3 9.03 -3.88 10.60
CA ALA A 3 8.39 -2.59 10.42
C ALA A 3 8.71 -1.62 11.57
N LYS A 4 8.62 -0.32 11.28
CA LYS A 4 8.75 0.77 12.26
C LYS A 4 7.74 1.86 11.91
N ILE A 5 7.07 2.42 12.92
CA ILE A 5 6.15 3.55 12.72
C ILE A 5 6.86 4.85 13.08
N ILE A 6 6.94 5.77 12.12
CA ILE A 6 7.55 7.10 12.31
C ILE A 6 6.54 8.15 11.85
N ASN A 7 6.15 9.06 12.75
CA ASN A 7 5.18 10.13 12.47
C ASN A 7 3.88 9.63 11.82
N GLY A 8 3.38 8.47 12.26
CA GLY A 8 2.16 7.86 11.72
C GLY A 8 2.32 7.10 10.41
N VAL A 9 3.53 7.06 9.84
CA VAL A 9 3.84 6.30 8.62
C VAL A 9 4.53 5.00 9.01
N CYS A 10 4.05 3.86 8.50
CA CYS A 10 4.68 2.56 8.69
C CYS A 10 5.71 2.31 7.58
N LEU A 11 6.97 2.17 7.98
CA LEU A 11 8.06 1.76 7.11
C LEU A 11 8.27 0.25 7.26
N ILE A 12 8.20 -0.48 6.15
CA ILE A 12 8.36 -1.94 6.11
C ILE A 12 9.63 -2.26 5.36
N ILE A 13 10.47 -3.13 5.92
CA ILE A 13 11.73 -3.56 5.32
C ILE A 13 11.85 -5.09 5.30
N ASP A 14 12.62 -5.59 4.35
CA ASP A 14 13.22 -6.92 4.44
C ASP A 14 14.52 -6.79 5.25
N TYR A 15 14.42 -7.04 6.55
CA TYR A 15 15.53 -6.84 7.49
C TYR A 15 16.80 -7.62 7.09
N ASP A 16 16.64 -8.86 6.67
CA ASP A 16 17.79 -9.71 6.32
C ASP A 16 18.49 -9.20 5.06
N TYR A 17 17.72 -8.71 4.09
CA TYR A 17 18.24 -8.10 2.87
C TYR A 17 19.01 -6.82 3.19
N GLU A 18 18.43 -5.91 3.96
CA GLU A 18 19.06 -4.64 4.34
C GLU A 18 20.35 -4.85 5.14
N ILE A 19 20.34 -5.77 6.12
CA ILE A 19 21.53 -6.10 6.90
C ILE A 19 22.62 -6.74 6.02
N ASN A 20 22.25 -7.55 5.03
CA ASN A 20 23.22 -8.13 4.09
C ASN A 20 23.85 -7.05 3.19
N ILE A 21 23.09 -6.07 2.72
CA ILE A 21 23.62 -4.92 1.97
C ILE A 21 24.59 -4.11 2.85
N LEU A 22 24.19 -3.80 4.08
CA LEU A 22 25.02 -3.05 5.03
C LEU A 22 26.35 -3.79 5.28
N ARG A 23 26.31 -5.12 5.50
CA ARG A 23 27.49 -5.96 5.66
C ARG A 23 28.37 -5.97 4.42
N GLY A 24 27.78 -6.07 3.22
CA GLY A 24 28.51 -5.99 1.95
C GLY A 24 29.23 -4.64 1.80
N THR A 25 28.55 -3.55 2.14
CA THR A 25 29.14 -2.20 2.12
C THR A 25 30.30 -2.08 3.12
N TYR A 26 30.12 -2.56 4.34
CA TYR A 26 31.16 -2.62 5.35
C TYR A 26 32.40 -3.35 4.85
N ASN A 27 32.26 -4.59 4.33
CA ASN A 27 33.38 -5.37 3.81
C ASN A 27 34.11 -4.66 2.67
N ASN A 28 33.36 -4.01 1.76
CA ASN A 28 33.95 -3.23 0.68
C ASN A 28 34.77 -2.04 1.21
N LEU A 29 34.27 -1.34 2.24
CA LEU A 29 35.02 -0.23 2.87
C LEU A 29 36.32 -0.71 3.51
N LEU A 30 36.32 -1.87 4.15
CA LEU A 30 37.53 -2.46 4.73
C LEU A 30 38.59 -2.77 3.67
N ILE A 31 38.18 -3.38 2.56
CA ILE A 31 39.06 -3.74 1.44
C ILE A 31 39.60 -2.48 0.75
N GLN A 32 38.73 -1.53 0.40
CA GLN A 32 39.10 -0.30 -0.29
C GLN A 32 40.11 0.55 0.50
N ASN A 33 40.03 0.52 1.83
CA ASN A 33 40.93 1.25 2.69
C ASN A 33 42.14 0.40 3.16
N SER A 34 42.25 -0.85 2.72
CA SER A 34 43.31 -1.79 3.14
C SER A 34 43.39 -1.96 4.65
N VAL A 35 42.22 -2.13 5.30
CA VAL A 35 42.07 -2.27 6.76
C VAL A 35 41.24 -3.50 7.12
N ASP A 36 41.25 -4.52 6.24
CA ASP A 36 40.63 -5.82 6.50
C ASP A 36 41.29 -6.54 7.70
N ASP A 37 40.67 -7.59 8.17
CA ASP A 37 41.11 -8.32 9.38
C ASP A 37 42.54 -8.81 9.28
N ASP A 38 42.98 -9.32 8.13
CA ASP A 38 44.34 -9.83 7.95
C ASP A 38 45.35 -8.69 8.05
N THR A 39 45.06 -7.57 7.41
CA THR A 39 45.92 -6.37 7.48
C THR A 39 46.03 -5.84 8.90
N ILE A 40 44.91 -5.68 9.59
CA ILE A 40 44.91 -5.17 10.97
C ILE A 40 45.62 -6.14 11.93
N ASN A 41 45.33 -7.43 11.83
CA ASN A 41 46.01 -8.43 12.66
C ASN A 41 47.54 -8.43 12.44
N SER A 42 48.01 -8.28 11.21
CA SER A 42 49.43 -8.16 10.91
C SER A 42 50.09 -6.96 11.59
N ILE A 43 49.34 -5.85 11.74
CA ILE A 43 49.80 -4.64 12.44
C ILE A 43 49.78 -4.84 13.97
N LEU A 44 48.74 -5.46 14.49
CA LEU A 44 48.55 -5.66 15.93
C LEU A 44 49.59 -6.61 16.53
N VAL A 45 50.11 -7.57 15.78
CA VAL A 45 51.18 -8.48 16.19
C VAL A 45 52.51 -7.75 16.37
N LYS A 46 52.73 -6.59 15.68
CA LYS A 46 53.91 -5.78 15.87
C LYS A 46 53.97 -5.17 17.29
N GLN A 47 55.18 -5.12 17.90
CA GLN A 47 55.34 -4.36 19.14
C GLN A 47 54.92 -2.90 18.92
N GLU A 48 54.28 -2.28 19.88
CA GLU A 48 53.75 -0.91 19.76
C GLU A 48 54.80 0.10 19.29
N LYS A 49 56.03 -0.01 19.84
CA LYS A 49 57.15 0.88 19.48
C LYS A 49 57.67 0.70 18.05
N SER A 50 57.30 -0.39 17.38
CA SER A 50 57.72 -0.70 15.99
C SER A 50 56.62 -0.43 14.95
N ARG A 51 55.46 0.04 15.38
CA ARG A 51 54.37 0.45 14.48
C ARG A 51 54.69 1.78 13.81
N THR A 52 54.53 1.81 12.50
CA THR A 52 54.73 3.05 11.72
C THR A 52 53.51 3.98 11.83
N VAL A 53 53.68 5.24 11.41
CA VAL A 53 52.58 6.20 11.32
C VAL A 53 51.45 5.66 10.42
N SER A 54 51.81 4.99 9.32
CA SER A 54 50.86 4.35 8.43
C SER A 54 50.05 3.22 9.11
N ASP A 55 50.72 2.42 9.95
CA ASP A 55 50.06 1.37 10.74
C ASP A 55 49.01 1.98 11.69
N LEU A 56 49.37 3.06 12.38
CA LEU A 56 48.44 3.77 13.27
C LEU A 56 47.26 4.39 12.53
N GLN A 57 47.51 5.00 11.37
CA GLN A 57 46.44 5.53 10.52
C GLN A 57 45.45 4.43 10.07
N LYS A 58 45.92 3.24 9.74
CA LYS A 58 45.06 2.09 9.40
C LYS A 58 44.22 1.63 10.58
N ILE A 59 44.78 1.58 11.79
CA ILE A 59 44.02 1.24 13.00
C ILE A 59 42.90 2.25 13.26
N ILE A 60 43.21 3.56 13.13
CA ILE A 60 42.21 4.61 13.29
C ILE A 60 41.13 4.47 12.24
N LYS A 61 41.49 4.26 10.95
CA LYS A 61 40.56 4.14 9.87
C LYS A 61 39.66 2.91 10.04
N ARG A 62 40.19 1.78 10.49
CA ARG A 62 39.39 0.60 10.83
C ARG A 62 38.33 0.93 11.87
N LYS A 63 38.73 1.60 12.96
CA LYS A 63 37.81 1.98 14.01
C LYS A 63 36.69 2.89 13.51
N GLU A 64 37.00 3.88 12.67
CA GLU A 64 35.97 4.75 12.04
C GLU A 64 34.95 3.95 11.24
N ILE A 65 35.40 2.93 10.49
CA ILE A 65 34.51 2.08 9.68
C ILE A 65 33.69 1.16 10.58
N ASP A 66 34.27 0.61 11.65
CA ASP A 66 33.57 -0.21 12.62
C ASP A 66 32.48 0.59 13.35
N ASP A 67 32.82 1.80 13.83
CA ASP A 67 31.90 2.72 14.50
C ASP A 67 30.72 3.09 13.53
N TRP A 68 31.03 3.41 12.27
CA TRP A 68 30.03 3.68 11.25
C TRP A 68 29.09 2.48 11.03
N TYR A 69 29.63 1.25 10.96
CA TYR A 69 28.85 0.05 10.76
C TYR A 69 27.90 -0.21 11.93
N GLU A 70 28.40 -0.10 13.16
CA GLU A 70 27.59 -0.29 14.37
C GLU A 70 26.50 0.81 14.49
N ASP A 71 26.81 2.06 14.17
CA ASP A 71 25.81 3.12 14.16
C ASP A 71 24.72 2.89 13.11
N LYS A 72 25.10 2.48 11.90
CA LYS A 72 24.13 2.13 10.85
C LYS A 72 23.28 0.92 11.22
N LYS A 73 23.86 -0.08 11.86
CA LYS A 73 23.15 -1.26 12.32
C LYS A 73 22.10 -0.93 13.38
N LYS A 74 22.43 -0.02 14.31
CA LYS A 74 21.48 0.47 15.33
C LYS A 74 20.22 1.11 14.72
N GLU A 75 20.29 1.71 13.52
CA GLU A 75 19.13 2.27 12.84
C GLU A 75 18.06 1.21 12.58
N TYR A 76 18.46 -0.08 12.46
CA TYR A 76 17.59 -1.22 12.25
C TYR A 76 17.10 -1.89 13.54
N ASP A 77 17.70 -1.62 14.69
CA ASP A 77 17.34 -2.25 15.98
C ASP A 77 15.93 -1.86 16.45
N ASP A 78 15.44 -0.68 16.04
CA ASP A 78 14.09 -0.21 16.34
C ASP A 78 12.98 -0.86 15.47
N TYR A 79 13.36 -1.63 14.44
CA TYR A 79 12.38 -2.32 13.61
C TYR A 79 11.89 -3.59 14.30
N LYS A 80 10.58 -3.68 14.46
CA LYS A 80 9.87 -4.78 15.12
C LYS A 80 9.36 -5.78 14.10
N ASP A 81 9.07 -6.99 14.53
CA ASP A 81 8.48 -7.99 13.66
C ASP A 81 7.10 -7.53 13.18
N LEU A 82 6.84 -7.67 11.86
CA LEU A 82 5.56 -7.34 11.27
C LEU A 82 4.64 -8.57 11.27
N ILE A 83 3.53 -8.47 12.00
CA ILE A 83 2.47 -9.48 12.01
C ILE A 83 1.33 -8.99 11.13
N VAL A 84 1.07 -9.70 10.03
CA VAL A 84 -0.04 -9.40 9.12
C VAL A 84 -1.23 -10.28 9.49
N LYS A 85 -2.35 -9.65 9.88
CA LYS A 85 -3.61 -10.35 10.14
C LYS A 85 -4.48 -10.31 8.90
N SER A 86 -4.99 -11.49 8.49
CA SER A 86 -5.94 -11.57 7.38
C SER A 86 -7.23 -10.82 7.71
N TYR A 87 -7.78 -10.14 6.72
CA TYR A 87 -9.14 -9.59 6.81
C TYR A 87 -10.15 -10.74 6.87
N LYS A 88 -11.05 -10.73 7.85
CA LYS A 88 -12.05 -11.79 8.07
C LYS A 88 -13.47 -11.41 7.67
N GLY A 89 -13.68 -10.17 7.20
CA GLY A 89 -14.99 -9.68 6.77
C GLY A 89 -15.31 -10.05 5.30
N ASN A 90 -16.56 -9.87 4.93
CA ASN A 90 -16.97 -9.89 3.52
C ASN A 90 -16.85 -8.48 2.96
N GLN A 91 -15.83 -8.25 2.14
CA GLN A 91 -15.59 -6.95 1.54
C GLN A 91 -16.75 -6.58 0.59
N SER A 92 -17.31 -5.38 0.74
CA SER A 92 -18.27 -4.81 -0.18
C SER A 92 -17.63 -4.50 -1.54
N GLN A 93 -18.40 -4.65 -2.62
CA GLN A 93 -17.94 -4.32 -3.98
C GLN A 93 -17.60 -2.83 -4.18
N TYR A 94 -17.98 -1.96 -3.23
CA TYR A 94 -17.71 -0.52 -3.29
C TYR A 94 -16.65 -0.07 -2.29
N THR A 95 -15.92 -1.02 -1.69
CA THR A 95 -14.87 -0.73 -0.71
C THR A 95 -13.53 -1.27 -1.17
N TYR A 96 -12.47 -0.71 -0.58
CA TYR A 96 -11.13 -1.31 -0.61
C TYR A 96 -10.63 -1.53 0.82
N LEU A 97 -9.65 -2.42 0.96
CA LEU A 97 -9.02 -2.70 2.23
C LEU A 97 -7.85 -1.75 2.44
N ASN A 98 -7.97 -0.88 3.44
CA ASN A 98 -6.92 0.02 3.85
C ASN A 98 -6.09 -0.62 4.97
N PRO A 99 -4.77 -0.79 4.82
CA PRO A 99 -3.94 -1.34 5.87
C PRO A 99 -3.80 -0.36 7.02
N VAL A 100 -4.02 -0.84 8.24
CA VAL A 100 -3.84 -0.10 9.49
C VAL A 100 -2.75 -0.77 10.30
N PHE A 101 -1.77 0.00 10.74
CA PHE A 101 -0.62 -0.48 11.50
C PHE A 101 -0.70 0.01 12.92
N THR A 102 -0.53 -0.91 13.86
CA THR A 102 -0.57 -0.64 15.31
C THR A 102 0.69 -1.16 15.96
N ASP A 103 1.38 -0.31 16.74
CA ASP A 103 2.49 -0.75 17.58
C ASP A 103 1.92 -1.42 18.85
N SER A 104 2.21 -2.71 19.02
CA SER A 104 1.81 -3.49 20.18
C SER A 104 2.97 -3.78 21.17
N GLY A 105 3.98 -2.91 21.17
CA GLY A 105 5.16 -3.03 22.05
C GLY A 105 6.27 -3.84 21.39
N ASN A 106 6.13 -5.15 21.28
CA ASN A 106 7.16 -6.03 20.70
C ASN A 106 7.03 -6.19 19.17
N ASN A 107 5.83 -5.92 18.61
CA ASN A 107 5.53 -6.15 17.20
C ASN A 107 4.76 -4.96 16.62
N ILE A 108 4.86 -4.79 15.31
CA ILE A 108 3.90 -3.99 14.53
C ILE A 108 2.84 -4.94 13.97
N VAL A 109 1.57 -4.67 14.25
CA VAL A 109 0.45 -5.47 13.77
C VAL A 109 -0.23 -4.73 12.63
N GLN A 110 -0.24 -5.34 11.44
CA GLN A 110 -1.03 -4.89 10.30
C GLN A 110 -2.41 -5.54 10.35
N THR A 111 -3.43 -4.72 10.36
CA THR A 111 -4.85 -5.09 10.18
C THR A 111 -5.40 -4.37 8.96
N TYR A 112 -6.67 -4.62 8.63
CA TYR A 112 -7.32 -3.96 7.50
C TYR A 112 -8.67 -3.41 7.94
N GLU A 113 -8.99 -2.21 7.46
CA GLU A 113 -10.31 -1.61 7.56
C GLU A 113 -10.93 -1.45 6.17
N GLU A 114 -12.25 -1.62 6.09
CA GLU A 114 -12.98 -1.31 4.86
C GLU A 114 -13.21 0.18 4.74
N VAL A 115 -12.82 0.72 3.59
CA VAL A 115 -13.03 2.13 3.25
C VAL A 115 -13.81 2.22 1.96
N LEU A 116 -14.87 3.05 1.94
CA LEU A 116 -15.66 3.32 0.74
C LEU A 116 -14.79 3.94 -0.35
N SER A 117 -14.85 3.39 -1.55
CA SER A 117 -14.15 3.90 -2.73
C SER A 117 -15.03 4.86 -3.51
N ARG A 118 -14.69 6.14 -3.52
CA ARG A 118 -15.39 7.15 -4.34
C ARG A 118 -15.35 6.81 -5.82
N GLN A 119 -14.28 6.22 -6.30
CA GLN A 119 -14.12 5.81 -7.70
C GLN A 119 -15.10 4.70 -8.06
N LEU A 120 -15.11 3.59 -7.31
CA LEU A 120 -16.01 2.46 -7.55
C LEU A 120 -17.48 2.87 -7.46
N LEU A 121 -17.83 3.73 -6.50
CA LEU A 121 -19.18 4.28 -6.37
C LEU A 121 -19.57 5.13 -7.59
N ARG A 122 -18.69 6.01 -8.08
CA ARG A 122 -18.95 6.84 -9.27
C ARG A 122 -19.09 6.00 -10.53
N GLU A 123 -18.27 4.98 -10.70
CA GLU A 123 -18.33 4.06 -11.84
C GLU A 123 -19.68 3.31 -11.84
N ALA A 124 -20.09 2.76 -10.69
CA ALA A 124 -21.38 2.08 -10.57
C ALA A 124 -22.59 3.01 -10.81
N ILE A 125 -22.54 4.25 -10.30
CA ILE A 125 -23.58 5.26 -10.57
C ILE A 125 -23.62 5.60 -12.06
N SER A 126 -22.48 5.77 -12.71
CA SER A 126 -22.38 6.08 -14.13
C SER A 126 -22.96 4.96 -15.00
N GLU A 127 -22.66 3.71 -14.67
CA GLU A 127 -23.22 2.53 -15.34
C GLU A 127 -24.75 2.48 -15.22
N LEU A 128 -25.27 2.67 -14.00
CA LEU A 128 -26.72 2.68 -13.78
C LEU A 128 -27.42 3.85 -14.50
N LYS A 129 -26.80 5.02 -14.57
CA LYS A 129 -27.30 6.17 -15.35
C LYS A 129 -27.29 5.88 -16.86
N SER A 130 -26.27 5.19 -17.35
CA SER A 130 -26.20 4.74 -18.74
C SER A 130 -27.31 3.73 -19.06
N ASN A 131 -27.52 2.75 -18.18
CA ASN A 131 -28.60 1.76 -18.30
C ASN A 131 -29.98 2.45 -18.26
N LEU A 132 -30.19 3.42 -17.40
CA LEU A 132 -31.40 4.21 -17.34
C LEU A 132 -31.62 4.95 -18.66
N SER A 133 -30.62 5.59 -19.22
CA SER A 133 -30.65 6.35 -20.47
C SER A 133 -30.91 5.43 -21.68
N SER A 134 -30.40 4.21 -21.70
CA SER A 134 -30.63 3.23 -22.78
C SER A 134 -32.10 2.83 -22.95
N THR A 135 -32.89 3.03 -21.91
CA THR A 135 -34.33 2.76 -21.94
C THR A 135 -35.20 3.96 -22.39
N ASP A 136 -34.60 5.17 -22.47
CA ASP A 136 -35.33 6.41 -22.77
C ASP A 136 -36.00 6.35 -24.16
N TYR A 137 -35.30 5.80 -25.16
CA TYR A 137 -35.85 5.64 -26.51
C TYR A 137 -37.18 4.89 -26.51
N ARG A 138 -37.28 3.81 -25.76
CA ARG A 138 -38.54 2.99 -25.68
C ARG A 138 -39.66 3.79 -25.06
N ILE A 139 -39.39 4.55 -24.00
CA ILE A 139 -40.37 5.41 -23.34
C ILE A 139 -40.86 6.50 -24.30
N ILE A 140 -39.91 7.19 -24.94
CA ILE A 140 -40.21 8.31 -25.87
C ILE A 140 -41.08 7.79 -27.05
N LYS A 141 -40.64 6.71 -27.69
CA LYS A 141 -41.37 6.12 -28.82
C LYS A 141 -42.82 5.69 -28.47
N THR A 142 -42.97 5.06 -27.30
CA THR A 142 -44.34 4.67 -26.84
C THR A 142 -45.19 5.88 -26.54
N TYR A 143 -44.58 6.96 -25.99
CA TYR A 143 -45.32 8.18 -25.72
C TYR A 143 -45.68 8.96 -26.99
N GLU A 144 -44.75 9.02 -27.98
CA GLU A 144 -45.02 9.61 -29.31
C GLU A 144 -46.19 8.91 -30.03
N ALA A 145 -46.18 7.57 -30.08
CA ALA A 145 -47.24 6.81 -30.67
C ALA A 145 -48.60 7.09 -30.01
N LYS A 146 -48.60 7.18 -28.67
CA LYS A 146 -49.83 7.50 -27.92
C LYS A 146 -50.37 8.91 -28.23
N ILE A 147 -49.48 9.91 -28.38
CA ILE A 147 -49.87 11.30 -28.76
C ILE A 147 -50.44 11.30 -30.19
N ASN A 148 -49.82 10.57 -31.10
CA ASN A 148 -50.24 10.51 -32.51
C ASN A 148 -51.45 9.62 -32.76
N ASN A 149 -52.00 8.94 -31.75
CA ASN A 149 -53.04 7.90 -31.88
C ASN A 149 -52.60 6.73 -32.79
N GLU A 150 -51.32 6.39 -32.76
CA GLU A 150 -50.73 5.26 -33.47
C GLU A 150 -50.64 4.03 -32.54
N ASP A 151 -50.45 2.85 -33.14
CA ASP A 151 -50.18 1.63 -32.37
C ASP A 151 -48.87 1.74 -31.62
N ALA A 152 -48.89 1.37 -30.35
CA ALA A 152 -47.67 1.40 -29.52
C ALA A 152 -46.64 0.41 -30.05
N PRO A 153 -45.37 0.83 -30.25
CA PRO A 153 -44.30 -0.02 -30.79
C PRO A 153 -43.89 -1.15 -29.84
N TYR A 154 -44.28 -1.06 -28.57
CA TYR A 154 -43.99 -2.07 -27.54
C TYR A 154 -45.31 -2.45 -26.81
N SER A 155 -45.44 -3.75 -26.45
CA SER A 155 -46.57 -4.22 -25.67
C SER A 155 -46.63 -3.59 -24.27
N SER A 156 -47.84 -3.57 -23.67
CA SER A 156 -48.02 -3.07 -22.30
C SER A 156 -47.08 -3.78 -21.31
N ASP A 157 -47.05 -5.12 -21.36
CA ASP A 157 -46.23 -5.94 -20.45
C ASP A 157 -44.74 -5.59 -20.57
N ARG A 158 -44.25 -5.37 -21.80
CA ARG A 158 -42.86 -4.96 -22.02
C ARG A 158 -42.56 -3.57 -21.48
N MET A 159 -43.53 -2.67 -21.56
CA MET A 159 -43.37 -1.32 -20.99
C MET A 159 -43.41 -1.35 -19.47
N ASP A 160 -44.23 -2.20 -18.87
CA ASP A 160 -44.29 -2.38 -17.42
C ASP A 160 -42.95 -2.93 -16.88
N GLU A 161 -42.35 -3.91 -17.59
CA GLU A 161 -40.98 -4.40 -17.27
C GLU A 161 -39.98 -3.24 -17.31
N VAL A 162 -39.94 -2.44 -18.37
CA VAL A 162 -39.02 -1.30 -18.52
C VAL A 162 -39.25 -0.29 -17.42
N MET A 163 -40.47 -0.01 -17.04
CA MET A 163 -40.78 0.95 -15.97
C MET A 163 -40.31 0.45 -14.61
N GLU A 164 -40.44 -0.85 -14.31
CA GLU A 164 -39.92 -1.43 -13.06
C GLU A 164 -38.37 -1.47 -13.03
N GLU A 165 -37.72 -1.83 -14.15
CA GLU A 165 -36.25 -1.73 -14.28
C GLU A 165 -35.79 -0.31 -13.99
N ARG A 166 -36.42 0.70 -14.58
CA ARG A 166 -36.05 2.13 -14.37
C ARG A 166 -36.24 2.57 -12.93
N LYS A 167 -37.32 2.12 -12.29
CA LYS A 167 -37.56 2.41 -10.88
C LYS A 167 -36.43 1.81 -10.00
N ASN A 168 -36.00 0.58 -10.31
CA ASN A 168 -34.91 -0.07 -9.61
C ASN A 168 -33.57 0.62 -9.83
N TYR A 169 -33.26 1.04 -11.07
CA TYR A 169 -32.03 1.84 -11.34
C TYR A 169 -32.03 3.15 -10.55
N ARG A 170 -33.11 3.92 -10.54
CA ARG A 170 -33.23 5.17 -9.79
C ARG A 170 -33.04 4.94 -8.29
N LYS A 171 -33.71 3.91 -7.74
CA LYS A 171 -33.54 3.55 -6.33
C LYS A 171 -32.07 3.27 -6.00
N LYS A 172 -31.41 2.43 -6.83
CA LYS A 172 -30.02 2.07 -6.60
C LYS A 172 -29.04 3.23 -6.79
N ILE A 173 -29.29 4.12 -7.75
CA ILE A 173 -28.53 5.36 -7.93
C ILE A 173 -28.60 6.21 -6.65
N ASN A 174 -29.79 6.43 -6.10
CA ASN A 174 -29.96 7.23 -4.89
C ASN A 174 -29.24 6.59 -3.68
N GLU A 175 -29.31 5.27 -3.54
CA GLU A 175 -28.57 4.54 -2.49
C GLU A 175 -27.07 4.72 -2.62
N LEU A 176 -26.51 4.62 -3.83
CA LEU A 176 -25.08 4.79 -4.09
C LEU A 176 -24.63 6.26 -3.94
N GLU A 177 -25.44 7.23 -4.31
CA GLU A 177 -25.17 8.65 -4.11
C GLU A 177 -25.09 8.98 -2.61
N LEU A 178 -25.95 8.39 -1.78
CA LEU A 178 -25.86 8.52 -0.32
C LEU A 178 -24.58 7.88 0.26
N LEU A 179 -24.10 6.78 -0.32
CA LEU A 179 -22.81 6.19 0.06
C LEU A 179 -21.62 7.06 -0.41
N LEU A 180 -21.72 7.66 -1.60
CA LEU A 180 -20.71 8.54 -2.14
C LEU A 180 -20.50 9.80 -1.27
N ASP A 181 -21.60 10.33 -0.71
CA ASP A 181 -21.51 11.48 0.22
C ASP A 181 -20.83 11.10 1.55
N LYS A 182 -20.89 9.82 1.96
CA LYS A 182 -20.20 9.34 3.15
C LYS A 182 -18.74 8.94 2.89
N ALA A 183 -18.35 8.72 1.65
CA ALA A 183 -16.99 8.37 1.27
C ALA A 183 -16.10 9.62 1.38
N LYS A 184 -15.05 9.55 2.24
CA LYS A 184 -14.08 10.62 2.48
C LYS A 184 -13.09 10.78 1.33
#